data_1e93880615f288f064b4b6b766f5109a
#
_entry.id   1e93880615f288f064b4b6b766f5109a
#
_cell.length_a   1.000
_cell.length_b   1.000
_cell.length_c   1.000
_cell.angle_alpha   90.00
_cell.angle_beta   90.00
_cell.angle_gamma   90.00
#
_symmetry.space_group_name_H-M   'P 1'
#
loop_
_entity.id
_entity.type
_entity.pdbx_description
1 polymer ?
#
loop_
_entity_poly.entity_id
_entity_poly.type
_entity_poly.pdbx_seq_one_letter_code
_entity_poly.pdbx_strand_id
1 'polypeptide(L)'
;MASQDKYYLFLDECGDQNLSSFDPNFPIFTLCGIIVSEQNLGILETQINDLKMRLWKNINIIFHSRDIRKCQNGFENFFDLSVKQDFYKSINEILGQDIYVVICCAILKEPYIRQYGKMNDVYGQSLSFIMERTVFYLDSLKNCNANLTTVIERRGKKEDNALLDYYNRVLDKGTYWVTSDRMKKYFKKFEMKWKKDNIVGLQIADLIAYPVTRYILNPEGVNYAFDVINKNIYQDRGKLYGLKVFPKET
;
A
#
# COMPACT_ATOMS: atom_id res chain seq x y z
N MET A 1 -10.18 -5.59 31.33
CA MET A 1 -10.25 -4.81 30.08
C MET A 1 -9.87 -5.75 28.96
N ALA A 2 -10.70 -5.92 27.92
CA ALA A 2 -10.31 -6.71 26.76
C ALA A 2 -9.05 -6.09 26.14
N SER A 3 -8.04 -6.89 25.83
CA SER A 3 -6.84 -6.39 25.15
C SER A 3 -7.26 -5.81 23.80
N GLN A 4 -6.79 -4.59 23.50
CA GLN A 4 -6.99 -4.02 22.16
C GLN A 4 -6.07 -4.72 21.18
N ASP A 5 -6.62 -5.20 20.08
CA ASP A 5 -5.84 -5.78 19.02
C ASP A 5 -5.12 -4.68 18.25
N LYS A 6 -3.80 -4.74 18.20
CA LYS A 6 -2.99 -3.78 17.45
C LYS A 6 -2.91 -4.16 15.98
N TYR A 7 -3.21 -3.19 15.13
CA TYR A 7 -3.10 -3.28 13.69
C TYR A 7 -2.26 -2.15 13.13
N TYR A 8 -1.66 -2.41 11.98
CA TYR A 8 -0.92 -1.42 11.21
C TYR A 8 -1.50 -1.32 9.81
N LEU A 9 -1.58 -0.09 9.30
CA LEU A 9 -1.84 0.23 7.90
C LEU A 9 -0.58 0.88 7.35
N PHE A 10 0.19 0.14 6.56
CA PHE A 10 1.36 0.66 5.85
C PHE A 10 0.95 1.13 4.47
N LEU A 11 1.36 2.35 4.10
CA LEU A 11 0.99 2.99 2.83
C LEU A 11 2.22 3.31 2.01
N ASP A 12 2.18 2.97 0.71
CA ASP A 12 3.13 3.42 -0.28
C ASP A 12 2.46 3.63 -1.65
N GLU A 13 3.12 4.32 -2.58
CA GLU A 13 2.53 4.68 -3.86
C GLU A 13 3.29 4.15 -5.07
N CYS A 14 2.57 4.08 -6.19
CA CYS A 14 3.12 3.85 -7.52
C CYS A 14 2.59 4.91 -8.50
N GLY A 15 3.50 5.52 -9.26
CA GLY A 15 3.21 6.68 -10.11
C GLY A 15 3.34 8.00 -9.34
N ASP A 16 3.43 9.11 -10.07
CA ASP A 16 3.48 10.45 -9.49
C ASP A 16 2.07 11.04 -9.31
N GLN A 17 1.91 11.96 -8.37
CA GLN A 17 0.65 12.63 -8.08
C GLN A 17 0.37 13.84 -8.99
N ASN A 18 1.30 14.22 -9.87
CA ASN A 18 1.17 15.42 -10.69
C ASN A 18 0.13 15.20 -11.80
N LEU A 19 -0.86 16.09 -11.87
CA LEU A 19 -1.90 16.12 -12.91
C LEU A 19 -1.58 17.08 -14.06
N SER A 20 -0.65 18.00 -13.87
CA SER A 20 -0.30 18.99 -14.88
C SER A 20 0.74 18.48 -15.88
N SER A 21 1.63 17.60 -15.41
CA SER A 21 2.67 16.98 -16.24
C SER A 21 2.90 15.56 -15.72
N PHE A 22 2.48 14.57 -16.47
CA PHE A 22 2.66 13.14 -16.15
C PHE A 22 3.10 12.37 -17.39
N ASP A 23 3.69 11.19 -17.17
CA ASP A 23 4.09 10.28 -18.27
C ASP A 23 2.83 9.72 -18.96
N PRO A 24 2.61 9.99 -20.27
CA PRO A 24 1.48 9.44 -21.01
C PRO A 24 1.49 7.90 -21.08
N ASN A 25 2.64 7.26 -20.93
CA ASN A 25 2.75 5.80 -20.90
C ASN A 25 2.42 5.22 -19.51
N PHE A 26 2.28 6.09 -18.49
CA PHE A 26 1.93 5.68 -17.13
C PHE A 26 0.94 6.68 -16.50
N PRO A 27 -0.26 6.86 -17.11
CA PRO A 27 -1.21 7.91 -16.75
C PRO A 27 -2.05 7.56 -15.49
N ILE A 28 -1.41 7.05 -14.47
CA ILE A 28 -2.06 6.54 -13.27
C ILE A 28 -1.27 6.94 -12.01
N PHE A 29 -1.98 7.15 -10.91
CA PHE A 29 -1.44 7.23 -9.57
C PHE A 29 -2.15 6.18 -8.71
N THR A 30 -1.40 5.32 -8.05
CA THR A 30 -1.95 4.30 -7.14
C THR A 30 -1.37 4.49 -5.75
N LEU A 31 -2.24 4.68 -4.75
CA LEU A 31 -1.87 4.56 -3.35
C LEU A 31 -2.26 3.15 -2.89
N CYS A 32 -1.31 2.43 -2.30
CA CYS A 32 -1.48 1.05 -1.89
C CYS A 32 -1.26 0.90 -0.40
N GLY A 33 -2.13 0.19 0.28
CA GLY A 33 -2.05 -0.09 1.70
C GLY A 33 -2.10 -1.57 2.01
N ILE A 34 -1.33 -1.99 3.02
CA ILE A 34 -1.49 -3.30 3.65
C ILE A 34 -1.95 -3.12 5.09
N ILE A 35 -2.96 -3.88 5.48
CA ILE A 35 -3.43 -3.96 6.87
C ILE A 35 -2.95 -5.28 7.45
N VAL A 36 -2.27 -5.22 8.59
CA VAL A 36 -1.68 -6.39 9.25
C VAL A 36 -1.80 -6.26 10.77
N SER A 37 -2.09 -7.37 11.47
CA SER A 37 -2.02 -7.41 12.92
C SER A 37 -0.57 -7.36 13.42
N GLU A 38 -0.33 -6.90 14.64
CA GLU A 38 1.01 -6.88 15.26
C GLU A 38 1.67 -8.26 15.24
N GLN A 39 0.91 -9.33 15.52
CA GLN A 39 1.41 -10.70 15.48
C GLN A 39 1.87 -11.12 14.07
N ASN A 40 1.05 -10.87 13.06
CA ASN A 40 1.37 -11.24 11.68
C ASN A 40 2.49 -10.35 11.10
N LEU A 41 2.59 -9.10 11.55
CA LEU A 41 3.73 -8.23 11.20
C LEU A 41 5.04 -8.84 11.67
N GLY A 42 5.10 -9.36 12.91
CA GLY A 42 6.29 -10.04 13.41
C GLY A 42 6.70 -11.28 12.58
N ILE A 43 5.72 -12.02 12.03
CA ILE A 43 5.98 -13.13 11.11
C ILE A 43 6.60 -12.61 9.81
N LEU A 44 6.02 -11.58 9.20
CA LEU A 44 6.53 -10.97 7.96
C LEU A 44 7.93 -10.39 8.15
N GLU A 45 8.18 -9.71 9.28
CA GLU A 45 9.49 -9.15 9.62
C GLU A 45 10.56 -10.24 9.73
N THR A 46 10.25 -11.34 10.37
CA THR A 46 11.16 -12.48 10.49
C THR A 46 11.48 -13.05 9.10
N GLN A 47 10.47 -13.35 8.30
CA GLN A 47 10.66 -13.96 6.98
C GLN A 47 11.42 -13.04 6.01
N ILE A 48 11.12 -11.73 5.99
CA ILE A 48 11.83 -10.75 5.15
C ILE A 48 13.29 -10.61 5.62
N ASN A 49 13.54 -10.57 6.91
CA ASN A 49 14.91 -10.48 7.44
C ASN A 49 15.72 -11.77 7.17
N ASP A 50 15.10 -12.94 7.27
CA ASP A 50 15.72 -14.22 6.91
C ASP A 50 16.09 -14.24 5.42
N LEU A 51 15.20 -13.77 4.54
CA LEU A 51 15.48 -13.65 3.11
C LEU A 51 16.66 -12.68 2.85
N LYS A 52 16.70 -11.53 3.52
CA LYS A 52 17.81 -10.57 3.43
C LYS A 52 19.13 -11.18 3.90
N MET A 53 19.12 -11.86 5.05
CA MET A 53 20.30 -12.54 5.57
C MET A 53 20.78 -13.67 4.65
N ARG A 54 19.85 -14.41 4.04
CA ARG A 54 20.20 -15.51 3.13
C ARG A 54 20.89 -15.00 1.87
N LEU A 55 20.36 -13.94 1.22
CA LEU A 55 20.86 -13.48 -0.09
C LEU A 55 21.95 -12.40 0.00
N TRP A 56 21.95 -11.56 1.03
CA TRP A 56 22.90 -10.43 1.16
C TRP A 56 23.79 -10.51 2.39
N LYS A 57 23.54 -11.43 3.33
CA LYS A 57 24.19 -11.46 4.66
C LYS A 57 24.03 -10.14 5.42
N ASN A 58 22.97 -9.39 5.11
CA ASN A 58 22.73 -8.04 5.63
C ASN A 58 21.24 -7.72 5.70
N ILE A 59 20.72 -7.52 6.91
CA ILE A 59 19.30 -7.15 7.11
C ILE A 59 19.01 -5.68 6.75
N ASN A 60 20.04 -4.85 6.57
CA ASN A 60 19.86 -3.43 6.26
C ASN A 60 19.55 -3.16 4.78
N ILE A 61 19.53 -4.18 3.93
CA ILE A 61 19.02 -4.05 2.56
C ILE A 61 17.54 -3.65 2.62
N ILE A 62 17.19 -2.60 1.89
CA ILE A 62 15.83 -2.10 1.82
C ILE A 62 15.22 -2.57 0.50
N PHE A 63 14.18 -3.39 0.56
CA PHE A 63 13.48 -3.80 -0.64
C PHE A 63 12.71 -2.61 -1.22
N HIS A 64 13.04 -2.28 -2.45
CA HIS A 64 12.42 -1.22 -3.22
C HIS A 64 12.13 -1.73 -4.63
N SER A 65 10.87 -1.77 -5.00
CA SER A 65 10.37 -2.36 -6.25
C SER A 65 11.12 -1.87 -7.49
N ARG A 66 11.44 -0.57 -7.55
CA ARG A 66 12.21 0.02 -8.66
C ARG A 66 13.65 -0.50 -8.71
N ASP A 67 14.33 -0.55 -7.56
CA ASP A 67 15.75 -0.94 -7.48
C ASP A 67 15.91 -2.43 -7.79
N ILE A 68 15.00 -3.27 -7.29
CA ILE A 68 14.90 -4.69 -7.59
C ILE A 68 14.76 -4.92 -9.09
N ARG A 69 13.82 -4.23 -9.74
CA ARG A 69 13.56 -4.38 -11.19
C ARG A 69 14.72 -3.91 -12.05
N LYS A 70 15.44 -2.87 -11.61
CA LYS A 70 16.57 -2.29 -12.33
C LYS A 70 17.91 -2.92 -11.96
N CYS A 71 17.94 -3.88 -11.01
CA CYS A 71 19.17 -4.50 -10.50
C CYS A 71 20.19 -3.45 -10.05
N GLN A 72 19.79 -2.47 -9.22
CA GLN A 72 20.62 -1.36 -8.75
C GLN A 72 20.47 -1.15 -7.25
N ASN A 73 21.35 -0.32 -6.65
CA ASN A 73 21.29 0.09 -5.23
C ASN A 73 21.26 -1.11 -4.26
N GLY A 74 22.18 -2.07 -4.45
CA GLY A 74 22.31 -3.27 -3.63
C GLY A 74 21.67 -4.52 -4.25
N PHE A 75 21.07 -4.42 -5.45
CA PHE A 75 20.48 -5.53 -6.19
C PHE A 75 21.27 -5.93 -7.44
N GLU A 76 22.54 -5.52 -7.55
CA GLU A 76 23.42 -5.85 -8.67
C GLU A 76 23.68 -7.35 -8.79
N ASN A 77 23.57 -8.11 -7.67
CA ASN A 77 23.64 -9.57 -7.66
C ASN A 77 22.51 -10.23 -8.49
N PHE A 78 21.44 -9.49 -8.84
CA PHE A 78 20.34 -9.97 -9.68
C PHE A 78 20.68 -10.00 -11.18
N PHE A 79 21.88 -9.57 -11.59
CA PHE A 79 22.42 -9.92 -12.90
C PHE A 79 22.69 -11.43 -13.01
N ASP A 80 22.91 -12.13 -11.88
CA ASP A 80 22.82 -13.58 -11.81
C ASP A 80 21.34 -13.99 -11.76
N LEU A 81 20.88 -14.64 -12.82
CA LEU A 81 19.49 -15.07 -12.96
C LEU A 81 19.07 -16.09 -11.90
N SER A 82 20.00 -16.91 -11.41
CA SER A 82 19.69 -17.91 -10.38
C SER A 82 19.35 -17.23 -9.04
N VAL A 83 20.12 -16.22 -8.67
CA VAL A 83 19.88 -15.39 -7.47
C VAL A 83 18.57 -14.63 -7.59
N LYS A 84 18.31 -14.06 -8.77
CA LYS A 84 17.08 -13.33 -9.04
C LYS A 84 15.85 -14.22 -8.98
N GLN A 85 15.92 -15.42 -9.55
CA GLN A 85 14.83 -16.41 -9.51
C GLN A 85 14.55 -16.89 -8.07
N ASP A 86 15.60 -17.16 -7.30
CA ASP A 86 15.47 -17.54 -5.88
C ASP A 86 14.81 -16.42 -5.06
N PHE A 87 15.21 -15.16 -5.28
CA PHE A 87 14.55 -14.02 -4.65
C PHE A 87 13.06 -13.96 -4.99
N TYR A 88 12.70 -14.00 -6.29
CA TYR A 88 11.30 -13.89 -6.69
C TYR A 88 10.46 -15.06 -6.20
N LYS A 89 11.00 -16.28 -6.18
CA LYS A 89 10.33 -17.43 -5.58
C LYS A 89 10.03 -17.18 -4.11
N SER A 90 11.05 -16.81 -3.33
CA SER A 90 10.92 -16.59 -1.88
C SER A 90 10.01 -15.42 -1.55
N ILE A 91 10.13 -14.30 -2.25
CA ILE A 91 9.27 -13.14 -1.98
C ILE A 91 7.81 -13.43 -2.34
N ASN A 92 7.54 -14.18 -3.40
CA ASN A 92 6.19 -14.60 -3.76
C ASN A 92 5.60 -15.57 -2.73
N GLU A 93 6.39 -16.46 -2.14
CA GLU A 93 5.97 -17.32 -1.04
C GLU A 93 5.57 -16.51 0.20
N ILE A 94 6.34 -15.47 0.53
CA ILE A 94 6.03 -14.56 1.64
C ILE A 94 4.78 -13.73 1.35
N LEU A 95 4.73 -13.07 0.19
CA LEU A 95 3.59 -12.21 -0.19
C LEU A 95 2.32 -13.00 -0.50
N GLY A 96 2.44 -14.28 -0.81
CA GLY A 96 1.30 -15.18 -1.03
C GLY A 96 0.64 -15.70 0.24
N GLN A 97 1.09 -15.30 1.46
CA GLN A 97 0.46 -15.76 2.70
C GLN A 97 -0.81 -14.94 3.00
N ASP A 98 -1.82 -15.61 3.58
CA ASP A 98 -3.08 -14.99 3.99
C ASP A 98 -2.98 -14.42 5.42
N ILE A 99 -2.03 -13.52 5.65
CA ILE A 99 -1.75 -12.91 6.97
C ILE A 99 -1.80 -11.38 6.96
N TYR A 100 -2.14 -10.78 5.84
CA TYR A 100 -2.37 -9.35 5.69
C TYR A 100 -3.45 -9.09 4.62
N VAL A 101 -4.01 -7.90 4.61
CA VAL A 101 -5.04 -7.48 3.66
C VAL A 101 -4.58 -6.29 2.87
N VAL A 102 -4.84 -6.29 1.56
CA VAL A 102 -4.47 -5.23 0.62
C VAL A 102 -5.67 -4.34 0.36
N ILE A 103 -5.46 -3.03 0.46
CA ILE A 103 -6.41 -1.99 0.05
C ILE A 103 -5.68 -0.95 -0.79
N CYS A 104 -6.11 -0.79 -2.05
CA CYS A 104 -5.50 0.14 -2.99
C CYS A 104 -6.54 1.08 -3.61
N CYS A 105 -6.11 2.31 -3.87
CA CYS A 105 -6.86 3.27 -4.67
C CYS A 105 -6.00 3.73 -5.85
N ALA A 106 -6.53 3.57 -7.06
CA ALA A 106 -5.90 4.02 -8.28
C ALA A 106 -6.69 5.17 -8.90
N ILE A 107 -6.01 6.26 -9.20
CA ILE A 107 -6.55 7.41 -9.93
C ILE A 107 -6.10 7.34 -11.39
N LEU A 108 -7.05 7.17 -12.30
CA LEU A 108 -6.80 7.28 -13.74
C LEU A 108 -6.74 8.77 -14.11
N LYS A 109 -5.55 9.26 -14.41
CA LYS A 109 -5.29 10.71 -14.51
C LYS A 109 -6.09 11.40 -15.60
N GLU A 110 -6.15 10.85 -16.79
CA GLU A 110 -6.88 11.47 -17.91
C GLU A 110 -8.38 11.58 -17.65
N PRO A 111 -9.12 10.51 -17.28
CA PRO A 111 -10.51 10.61 -16.89
C PRO A 111 -10.73 11.54 -15.69
N TYR A 112 -9.80 11.51 -14.72
CA TYR A 112 -9.87 12.36 -13.54
C TYR A 112 -9.78 13.86 -13.92
N ILE A 113 -8.81 14.22 -14.77
CA ILE A 113 -8.65 15.60 -15.25
C ILE A 113 -9.89 16.08 -16.02
N ARG A 114 -10.47 15.22 -16.85
CA ARG A 114 -11.70 15.56 -17.60
C ARG A 114 -12.88 15.87 -16.67
N GLN A 115 -13.03 15.13 -15.57
CA GLN A 115 -14.17 15.27 -14.66
C GLN A 115 -13.94 16.33 -13.57
N TYR A 116 -12.73 16.42 -13.03
CA TYR A 116 -12.46 17.19 -11.80
C TYR A 116 -11.40 18.28 -11.99
N GLY A 117 -10.75 18.36 -13.15
CA GLY A 117 -9.69 19.32 -13.43
C GLY A 117 -8.34 18.95 -12.81
N LYS A 118 -7.34 19.81 -13.01
CA LYS A 118 -5.93 19.56 -12.63
C LYS A 118 -5.56 20.05 -11.23
N MET A 119 -6.44 20.79 -10.55
CA MET A 119 -6.15 21.48 -9.29
C MET A 119 -6.47 20.62 -8.04
N ASN A 120 -6.78 19.34 -8.22
CA ASN A 120 -7.20 18.48 -7.13
C ASN A 120 -6.05 17.64 -6.56
N ASP A 121 -6.13 17.36 -5.26
CA ASP A 121 -5.20 16.52 -4.53
C ASP A 121 -5.57 15.04 -4.70
N VAL A 122 -4.92 14.37 -5.67
CA VAL A 122 -5.14 12.93 -5.92
C VAL A 122 -4.64 12.06 -4.77
N TYR A 123 -3.61 12.52 -4.06
CA TYR A 123 -3.07 11.77 -2.94
C TYR A 123 -4.06 11.75 -1.78
N GLY A 124 -4.53 12.91 -1.37
CA GLY A 124 -5.52 13.02 -0.31
C GLY A 124 -6.83 12.31 -0.68
N GLN A 125 -7.28 12.41 -1.93
CA GLN A 125 -8.45 11.68 -2.41
C GLN A 125 -8.26 10.17 -2.29
N SER A 126 -7.09 9.65 -2.69
CA SER A 126 -6.77 8.22 -2.57
C SER A 126 -6.71 7.77 -1.11
N LEU A 127 -6.11 8.61 -0.24
CA LEU A 127 -6.05 8.34 1.19
C LEU A 127 -7.44 8.23 1.81
N SER A 128 -8.37 9.14 1.46
CA SER A 128 -9.74 9.06 1.99
C SER A 128 -10.44 7.77 1.59
N PHE A 129 -10.27 7.30 0.35
CA PHE A 129 -10.81 6.02 -0.11
C PHE A 129 -10.19 4.82 0.62
N ILE A 130 -8.88 4.85 0.89
CA ILE A 130 -8.22 3.78 1.65
C ILE A 130 -8.72 3.77 3.09
N MET A 131 -8.80 4.93 3.75
CA MET A 131 -9.29 5.03 5.12
C MET A 131 -10.73 4.52 5.23
N GLU A 132 -11.60 4.87 4.30
CA GLU A 132 -12.98 4.39 4.23
C GLU A 132 -13.05 2.85 4.14
N ARG A 133 -12.29 2.26 3.23
CA ARG A 133 -12.27 0.80 3.03
C ARG A 133 -11.61 0.05 4.17
N THR A 134 -10.64 0.69 4.82
CA THR A 134 -10.03 0.16 6.05
C THR A 134 -11.09 0.05 7.16
N VAL A 135 -11.96 1.05 7.31
CA VAL A 135 -13.08 0.96 8.27
C VAL A 135 -14.03 -0.17 7.89
N PHE A 136 -14.39 -0.31 6.60
CA PHE A 136 -15.27 -1.41 6.18
C PHE A 136 -14.66 -2.78 6.46
N TYR A 137 -13.37 -2.95 6.19
CA TYR A 137 -12.68 -4.19 6.54
C TYR A 137 -12.69 -4.46 8.04
N LEU A 138 -12.30 -3.48 8.86
CA LEU A 138 -12.26 -3.65 10.32
C LEU A 138 -13.64 -3.87 10.94
N ASP A 139 -14.69 -3.25 10.40
CA ASP A 139 -16.08 -3.51 10.81
C ASP A 139 -16.54 -4.93 10.42
N SER A 140 -15.99 -5.53 9.36
CA SER A 140 -16.32 -6.90 8.96
C SER A 140 -15.71 -7.96 9.88
N LEU A 141 -14.67 -7.61 10.64
CA LEU A 141 -14.07 -8.50 11.64
C LEU A 141 -14.95 -8.57 12.88
N LYS A 142 -15.40 -9.78 13.22
CA LYS A 142 -16.23 -10.01 14.40
C LYS A 142 -15.48 -9.62 15.66
N ASN A 143 -16.12 -8.78 16.51
CA ASN A 143 -15.58 -8.31 17.80
C ASN A 143 -14.23 -7.56 17.70
N CYS A 144 -13.93 -6.94 16.55
CA CYS A 144 -12.70 -6.23 16.36
C CYS A 144 -12.66 -4.94 17.19
N ASN A 145 -11.77 -4.90 18.17
CA ASN A 145 -11.42 -3.71 18.94
C ASN A 145 -10.03 -3.20 18.50
N ALA A 146 -9.88 -2.99 17.19
CA ALA A 146 -8.61 -2.64 16.60
C ALA A 146 -8.13 -1.26 17.01
N ASN A 147 -6.85 -1.21 17.39
CA ASN A 147 -6.07 0.02 17.53
C ASN A 147 -5.13 0.11 16.32
N LEU A 148 -5.52 0.92 15.35
CA LEU A 148 -4.80 1.03 14.06
C LEU A 148 -3.79 2.17 14.09
N THR A 149 -2.53 1.85 13.77
CA THR A 149 -1.47 2.81 13.47
C THR A 149 -1.28 2.89 11.96
N THR A 150 -1.47 4.07 11.38
CA THR A 150 -1.13 4.32 9.98
C THR A 150 0.33 4.73 9.87
N VAL A 151 1.07 4.08 8.98
CA VAL A 151 2.51 4.30 8.76
C VAL A 151 2.76 4.60 7.30
N ILE A 152 3.51 5.67 7.01
CA ILE A 152 3.85 6.10 5.65
C ILE A 152 5.30 6.56 5.56
N GLU A 153 5.90 6.48 4.37
CA GLU A 153 7.24 7.02 4.13
C GLU A 153 7.22 8.56 4.06
N ARG A 154 8.22 9.21 4.66
CA ARG A 154 8.42 10.66 4.57
C ARG A 154 8.85 11.08 3.18
N ARG A 155 8.31 12.21 2.72
CA ARG A 155 8.63 12.81 1.41
C ARG A 155 9.32 14.15 1.52
N GLY A 156 9.09 14.85 2.61
CA GLY A 156 9.61 16.19 2.85
C GLY A 156 8.61 16.99 3.70
N LYS A 157 9.12 18.01 4.39
CA LYS A 157 8.33 18.74 5.40
C LYS A 157 7.00 19.30 4.85
N LYS A 158 6.99 19.79 3.61
CA LYS A 158 5.80 20.39 3.00
C LYS A 158 4.75 19.32 2.69
N GLU A 159 5.16 18.26 2.03
CA GLU A 159 4.31 17.13 1.64
C GLU A 159 3.81 16.39 2.89
N ASP A 160 4.69 16.14 3.86
CA ASP A 160 4.37 15.50 5.13
C ASP A 160 3.28 16.26 5.90
N ASN A 161 3.41 17.60 5.99
CA ASN A 161 2.41 18.44 6.66
C ASN A 161 1.07 18.43 5.92
N ALA A 162 1.08 18.57 4.60
CA ALA A 162 -0.15 18.55 3.79
C ALA A 162 -0.89 17.22 3.95
N LEU A 163 -0.14 16.12 3.99
CA LEU A 163 -0.70 14.79 4.17
C LEU A 163 -1.29 14.59 5.57
N LEU A 164 -0.60 15.05 6.61
CA LEU A 164 -1.09 15.01 8.00
C LEU A 164 -2.36 15.85 8.16
N ASP A 165 -2.40 17.04 7.58
CA ASP A 165 -3.57 17.92 7.59
C ASP A 165 -4.76 17.26 6.88
N TYR A 166 -4.50 16.58 5.76
CA TYR A 166 -5.54 15.85 5.04
C TYR A 166 -6.06 14.65 5.85
N TYR A 167 -5.17 13.85 6.42
CA TYR A 167 -5.51 12.73 7.29
C TYR A 167 -6.38 13.18 8.47
N ASN A 168 -5.98 14.23 9.18
CA ASN A 168 -6.73 14.78 10.30
C ASN A 168 -8.11 15.29 9.85
N ARG A 169 -8.19 15.95 8.70
CA ARG A 169 -9.46 16.41 8.13
C ARG A 169 -10.43 15.26 7.85
N VAL A 170 -9.93 14.13 7.32
CA VAL A 170 -10.75 12.94 7.10
C VAL A 170 -11.22 12.34 8.43
N LEU A 171 -10.35 12.30 9.45
CA LEU A 171 -10.75 11.86 10.79
C LEU A 171 -11.84 12.75 11.41
N ASP A 172 -11.73 14.07 11.24
CA ASP A 172 -12.64 15.02 11.88
C ASP A 172 -13.98 15.15 11.16
N LYS A 173 -14.00 15.02 9.83
CA LYS A 173 -15.20 15.19 9.02
C LYS A 173 -15.83 13.86 8.59
N GLY A 174 -15.07 12.77 8.60
CA GLY A 174 -15.45 11.54 7.95
C GLY A 174 -15.41 11.64 6.42
N THR A 175 -16.03 10.67 5.77
CA THR A 175 -16.28 10.63 4.32
C THR A 175 -17.79 10.59 4.07
N TYR A 176 -18.20 10.49 2.80
CA TYR A 176 -19.63 10.30 2.48
C TYR A 176 -20.22 9.02 3.10
N TRP A 177 -19.43 7.95 3.24
CA TRP A 177 -19.88 6.64 3.71
C TRP A 177 -19.49 6.30 5.15
N VAL A 178 -18.53 7.01 5.73
CA VAL A 178 -17.99 6.72 7.07
C VAL A 178 -17.94 7.99 7.90
N THR A 179 -18.65 7.99 9.03
CA THR A 179 -18.66 9.12 9.95
C THR A 179 -17.33 9.28 10.68
N SER A 180 -17.07 10.49 11.20
CA SER A 180 -15.91 10.80 12.04
C SER A 180 -15.74 9.81 13.21
N ASP A 181 -16.83 9.49 13.91
CA ASP A 181 -16.79 8.57 15.05
C ASP A 181 -16.33 7.16 14.66
N ARG A 182 -16.80 6.66 13.49
CA ARG A 182 -16.33 5.37 12.96
C ARG A 182 -14.88 5.42 12.54
N MET A 183 -14.40 6.53 11.97
CA MET A 183 -12.98 6.71 11.67
C MET A 183 -12.16 6.68 12.97
N LYS A 184 -12.52 7.51 13.95
CA LYS A 184 -11.82 7.64 15.23
C LYS A 184 -11.89 6.37 16.09
N LYS A 185 -12.87 5.49 15.84
CA LYS A 185 -12.94 4.18 16.50
C LYS A 185 -11.68 3.36 16.23
N TYR A 186 -11.14 3.39 15.02
CA TYR A 186 -10.02 2.56 14.61
C TYR A 186 -8.70 3.31 14.48
N PHE A 187 -8.67 4.45 13.78
CA PHE A 187 -7.46 5.22 13.51
C PHE A 187 -6.99 5.95 14.77
N LYS A 188 -5.94 5.42 15.43
CA LYS A 188 -5.43 5.94 16.71
C LYS A 188 -4.14 6.71 16.57
N LYS A 189 -3.28 6.34 15.61
CA LYS A 189 -1.95 6.92 15.45
C LYS A 189 -1.60 7.07 13.98
N PHE A 190 -0.89 8.14 13.66
CA PHE A 190 -0.30 8.37 12.34
C PHE A 190 1.20 8.58 12.50
N GLU A 191 2.01 7.78 11.83
CA GLU A 191 3.46 7.82 11.89
C GLU A 191 4.06 8.00 10.51
N MET A 192 5.07 8.87 10.43
CA MET A 192 5.89 9.05 9.23
C MET A 192 7.30 8.54 9.51
N LYS A 193 7.79 7.63 8.68
CA LYS A 193 9.09 6.97 8.81
C LYS A 193 10.01 7.36 7.67
N TRP A 194 11.31 7.43 7.95
CA TRP A 194 12.28 7.60 6.88
C TRP A 194 12.54 6.25 6.20
N LYS A 195 12.85 6.27 4.91
CA LYS A 195 13.26 5.05 4.18
C LYS A 195 14.36 4.28 4.88
N LYS A 196 15.35 5.00 5.44
CA LYS A 196 16.46 4.41 6.20
C LYS A 196 16.05 3.66 7.48
N ASP A 197 14.83 3.87 7.97
CA ASP A 197 14.30 3.16 9.15
C ASP A 197 13.98 1.69 8.81
N ASN A 198 14.05 1.32 7.52
CA ASN A 198 13.98 -0.05 7.01
C ASN A 198 12.72 -0.83 7.46
N ILE A 199 11.58 -0.15 7.49
CA ILE A 199 10.30 -0.70 7.97
C ILE A 199 9.76 -1.73 6.98
N VAL A 200 9.65 -2.99 7.39
CA VAL A 200 9.25 -4.12 6.54
C VAL A 200 7.84 -3.91 5.96
N GLY A 201 6.90 -3.42 6.75
CA GLY A 201 5.54 -3.17 6.26
C GLY A 201 5.49 -2.16 5.10
N LEU A 202 6.31 -1.10 5.13
CA LEU A 202 6.44 -0.15 4.01
C LEU A 202 7.05 -0.80 2.77
N GLN A 203 8.08 -1.65 2.95
CA GLN A 203 8.68 -2.38 1.84
C GLN A 203 7.69 -3.33 1.16
N ILE A 204 6.84 -4.00 1.95
CA ILE A 204 5.78 -4.86 1.40
C ILE A 204 4.75 -4.01 0.64
N ALA A 205 4.33 -2.86 1.16
CA ALA A 205 3.41 -1.96 0.47
C ALA A 205 3.98 -1.49 -0.89
N ASP A 206 5.27 -1.10 -0.96
CA ASP A 206 5.98 -0.76 -2.20
C ASP A 206 6.01 -1.94 -3.20
N LEU A 207 6.34 -3.14 -2.72
CA LEU A 207 6.39 -4.33 -3.58
C LEU A 207 5.01 -4.71 -4.16
N ILE A 208 3.92 -4.38 -3.47
CA ILE A 208 2.54 -4.64 -3.90
C ILE A 208 2.02 -3.54 -4.83
N ALA A 209 2.40 -2.28 -4.61
CA ALA A 209 1.87 -1.13 -5.35
C ALA A 209 2.06 -1.25 -6.87
N TYR A 210 3.24 -1.66 -7.33
CA TYR A 210 3.53 -1.76 -8.75
C TYR A 210 2.78 -2.89 -9.48
N PRO A 211 2.72 -4.14 -8.97
CA PRO A 211 1.89 -5.19 -9.57
C PRO A 211 0.40 -4.82 -9.65
N VAL A 212 -0.16 -4.20 -8.62
CA VAL A 212 -1.55 -3.73 -8.63
C VAL A 212 -1.76 -2.67 -9.70
N THR A 213 -0.85 -1.70 -9.80
CA THR A 213 -0.93 -0.65 -10.84
C THR A 213 -0.87 -1.23 -12.24
N ARG A 214 0.03 -2.19 -12.48
CA ARG A 214 0.13 -2.88 -13.77
C ARG A 214 -1.12 -3.64 -14.14
N TYR A 215 -1.72 -4.32 -13.19
CA TYR A 215 -3.00 -5.01 -13.40
C TYR A 215 -4.11 -4.05 -13.84
N ILE A 216 -4.21 -2.88 -13.20
CA ILE A 216 -5.22 -1.88 -13.56
C ILE A 216 -4.99 -1.33 -14.96
N LEU A 217 -3.74 -1.07 -15.34
CA LEU A 217 -3.39 -0.57 -16.68
C LEU A 217 -3.56 -1.61 -17.79
N ASN A 218 -3.35 -2.87 -17.49
CA ASN A 218 -3.46 -3.98 -18.45
C ASN A 218 -3.94 -5.26 -17.74
N PRO A 219 -5.27 -5.41 -17.53
CA PRO A 219 -5.83 -6.56 -16.81
C PRO A 219 -5.57 -7.91 -17.50
N GLU A 220 -5.45 -7.90 -18.84
CA GLU A 220 -5.21 -9.12 -19.62
C GLU A 220 -3.72 -9.47 -19.74
N GLY A 221 -2.84 -8.62 -19.23
CA GLY A 221 -1.40 -8.82 -19.30
C GLY A 221 -0.91 -9.81 -18.24
N VAL A 222 0.13 -10.59 -18.57
CA VAL A 222 0.79 -11.49 -17.63
C VAL A 222 1.35 -10.70 -16.43
N ASN A 223 0.93 -11.06 -15.22
CA ASN A 223 1.31 -10.38 -13.99
C ASN A 223 1.37 -11.34 -12.79
N TYR A 224 2.34 -12.25 -12.81
CA TYR A 224 2.50 -13.27 -11.77
C TYR A 224 2.56 -12.71 -10.34
N ALA A 225 3.15 -11.53 -10.16
CA ALA A 225 3.20 -10.90 -8.85
C ALA A 225 1.79 -10.46 -8.38
N PHE A 226 0.94 -9.98 -9.28
CA PHE A 226 -0.45 -9.68 -8.96
C PHE A 226 -1.24 -10.95 -8.64
N ASP A 227 -1.05 -12.03 -9.41
CA ASP A 227 -1.72 -13.30 -9.18
C ASP A 227 -1.46 -13.85 -7.77
N VAL A 228 -0.22 -13.68 -7.27
CA VAL A 228 0.17 -14.06 -5.90
C VAL A 228 -0.59 -13.28 -4.84
N ILE A 229 -0.70 -11.94 -5.02
CA ILE A 229 -1.26 -11.03 -3.99
C ILE A 229 -2.77 -10.82 -4.12
N ASN A 230 -3.38 -11.20 -5.25
CA ASN A 230 -4.79 -10.92 -5.54
C ASN A 230 -5.75 -11.47 -4.47
N LYS A 231 -5.46 -12.63 -3.90
CA LYS A 231 -6.27 -13.24 -2.83
C LYS A 231 -6.26 -12.41 -1.53
N ASN A 232 -5.23 -11.58 -1.31
CA ASN A 232 -5.10 -10.72 -0.15
C ASN A 232 -5.83 -9.38 -0.32
N ILE A 233 -6.30 -9.06 -1.53
CA ILE A 233 -7.12 -7.86 -1.75
C ILE A 233 -8.45 -8.03 -1.02
N TYR A 234 -8.82 -7.06 -0.20
CA TYR A 234 -10.06 -7.09 0.57
C TYR A 234 -11.27 -7.35 -0.34
N GLN A 235 -12.01 -8.39 -0.01
CA GLN A 235 -13.23 -8.79 -0.70
C GLN A 235 -14.42 -8.80 0.26
N ASP A 236 -15.55 -8.35 -0.22
CA ASP A 236 -16.84 -8.49 0.46
C ASP A 236 -17.90 -8.92 -0.53
N ARG A 237 -18.64 -10.00 -0.20
CA ARG A 237 -19.71 -10.59 -1.02
C ARG A 237 -19.30 -10.82 -2.48
N GLY A 238 -18.07 -11.31 -2.68
CA GLY A 238 -17.52 -11.61 -4.01
C GLY A 238 -17.09 -10.38 -4.84
N LYS A 239 -17.04 -9.19 -4.24
CA LYS A 239 -16.55 -7.98 -4.88
C LYS A 239 -15.19 -7.57 -4.30
N LEU A 240 -14.27 -7.13 -5.16
CA LEU A 240 -12.96 -6.60 -4.78
C LEU A 240 -13.11 -5.19 -4.17
N TYR A 241 -13.56 -5.11 -2.92
CA TYR A 241 -13.69 -3.83 -2.23
C TYR A 241 -12.35 -3.17 -1.94
N GLY A 242 -11.29 -3.96 -1.78
CA GLY A 242 -9.93 -3.46 -1.56
C GLY A 242 -9.31 -2.77 -2.78
N LEU A 243 -9.90 -2.89 -3.96
CA LEU A 243 -9.39 -2.23 -5.16
C LEU A 243 -10.36 -1.17 -5.66
N LYS A 244 -10.00 0.11 -5.45
CA LYS A 244 -10.75 1.26 -5.95
C LYS A 244 -10.06 1.84 -7.16
N VAL A 245 -10.70 1.75 -8.33
CA VAL A 245 -10.31 2.52 -9.51
C VAL A 245 -11.22 3.75 -9.62
N PHE A 246 -10.63 4.93 -9.82
CA PHE A 246 -11.35 6.20 -9.84
C PHE A 246 -10.76 7.17 -10.87
N PRO A 247 -11.62 7.94 -11.59
CA PRO A 247 -13.05 7.74 -11.64
C PRO A 247 -13.43 6.41 -12.32
N LYS A 248 -14.68 5.97 -12.16
CA LYS A 248 -15.21 4.90 -12.99
C LYS A 248 -15.37 5.45 -14.40
N GLU A 249 -14.85 4.75 -15.39
CA GLU A 249 -15.21 5.02 -16.78
C GLU A 249 -16.69 4.69 -16.95
N THR A 250 -17.44 5.69 -17.42
CA THR A 250 -18.87 5.56 -17.79
C THR A 250 -18.98 5.06 -19.22
#